data_b44af1ec30c1f5d76ee4bd7a69ba2f06
#
_entry.id   b44af1ec30c1f5d76ee4bd7a69ba2f06
#
_cell.length_a   1.000
_cell.length_b   1.000
_cell.length_c   1.000
_cell.angle_alpha   90.00
_cell.angle_beta   90.00
_cell.angle_gamma   90.00
#
_symmetry.space_group_name_H-M   'P 1'
#
loop_
_entity.id
_entity.type
_entity.pdbx_description
1 polymer ?
#
loop_
_entity_poly.entity_id
_entity_poly.type
_entity_poly.pdbx_seq_one_letter_code
_entity_poly.pdbx_strand_id
1 'polypeptide(L)'
;MELFYGEYAGHETDVVLTTRELTRMIRSAHIDPASLVDRECDPLMKEWTGAGVIFGTTGGVMEAALRSAHYLVTGRNPDPDAFKIVRNPGGQPGVVEAEIQLGDATVRAAVVSGLGNTRKLIEAIEHGEVHYDFVEVMACPGGCVGGGGQ
;
A
#
# COMPACT_ATOMS: atom_id res chain seq x y z
N MET A 1 -12.46 -4.27 -8.60
CA MET A 1 -12.77 -2.88 -9.01
C MET A 1 -12.86 -2.89 -10.52
N GLU A 2 -14.04 -2.70 -11.05
CA GLU A 2 -14.23 -2.58 -12.51
C GLU A 2 -13.86 -1.17 -12.96
N LEU A 3 -13.00 -1.08 -13.95
CA LEU A 3 -12.66 0.17 -14.61
C LEU A 3 -13.47 0.24 -15.91
N PHE A 4 -14.35 1.22 -16.01
CA PHE A 4 -15.06 1.50 -17.24
C PHE A 4 -14.23 2.48 -18.08
N TYR A 5 -13.75 2.03 -19.22
CA TYR A 5 -13.08 2.88 -20.19
C TYR A 5 -13.97 3.14 -21.40
N GLY A 6 -14.54 4.34 -21.47
CA GLY A 6 -15.10 4.94 -22.66
C GLY A 6 -16.14 4.11 -23.40
N GLU A 7 -16.11 4.20 -24.74
CA GLU A 7 -17.08 3.60 -25.66
C GLU A 7 -16.91 2.08 -25.90
N TYR A 8 -16.00 1.40 -25.19
CA TYR A 8 -15.85 -0.05 -25.31
C TYR A 8 -16.98 -0.75 -24.57
N ALA A 9 -17.86 -1.35 -25.34
CA ALA A 9 -19.03 -2.11 -24.86
C ALA A 9 -18.60 -3.48 -24.28
N GLY A 10 -17.70 -3.50 -23.30
CA GLY A 10 -17.25 -4.72 -22.64
C GLY A 10 -16.68 -4.41 -21.25
N HIS A 11 -16.89 -5.32 -20.32
CA HIS A 11 -16.20 -5.28 -19.03
C HIS A 11 -14.76 -5.76 -19.23
N GLU A 12 -13.78 -5.01 -18.79
CA GLU A 12 -12.36 -5.43 -18.83
C GLU A 12 -12.10 -6.56 -17.83
N THR A 13 -12.95 -6.66 -16.82
CA THR A 13 -12.85 -7.65 -15.75
C THR A 13 -14.19 -8.37 -15.62
N ASP A 14 -14.22 -9.67 -15.89
CA ASP A 14 -15.44 -10.48 -15.80
C ASP A 14 -15.76 -10.88 -14.36
N VAL A 15 -14.74 -11.17 -13.56
CA VAL A 15 -14.90 -11.66 -12.18
C VAL A 15 -13.80 -11.11 -11.28
N VAL A 16 -14.18 -10.67 -10.10
CA VAL A 16 -13.26 -10.30 -9.01
C VAL A 16 -13.42 -11.32 -7.88
N LEU A 17 -12.34 -12.00 -7.54
CA LEU A 17 -12.31 -13.03 -6.50
C LEU A 17 -11.42 -12.60 -5.34
N THR A 18 -11.87 -12.89 -4.13
CA THR A 18 -11.00 -12.83 -2.96
C THR A 18 -10.07 -14.05 -2.93
N THR A 19 -8.97 -13.98 -2.20
CA THR A 19 -8.05 -15.11 -2.01
C THR A 19 -8.76 -16.36 -1.48
N ARG A 20 -9.72 -16.18 -0.57
CA ARG A 20 -10.52 -17.30 -0.01
C ARG A 20 -11.43 -17.93 -1.03
N GLU A 21 -12.04 -17.14 -1.92
CA GLU A 21 -12.89 -17.65 -3.00
C GLU A 21 -12.06 -18.43 -4.02
N LEU A 22 -10.90 -17.90 -4.41
CA LEU A 22 -9.97 -18.62 -5.28
C LEU A 22 -9.53 -19.95 -4.65
N THR A 23 -9.21 -19.96 -3.35
CA THR A 23 -8.87 -21.19 -2.63
C THR A 23 -10.00 -22.22 -2.66
N ARG A 24 -11.25 -21.77 -2.51
CA ARG A 24 -12.43 -22.66 -2.64
C ARG A 24 -12.57 -23.23 -4.04
N MET A 25 -12.34 -22.43 -5.08
CA MET A 25 -12.38 -22.89 -6.48
C MET A 25 -11.31 -23.94 -6.75
N ILE A 26 -10.07 -23.74 -6.31
CA ILE A 26 -8.97 -24.70 -6.43
C ILE A 26 -9.35 -26.02 -5.75
N ARG A 27 -9.88 -25.97 -4.53
CA ARG A 27 -10.34 -27.17 -3.81
C ARG A 27 -11.49 -27.88 -4.50
N SER A 28 -12.48 -27.14 -5.01
CA SER A 28 -13.64 -27.70 -5.74
C SER A 28 -13.22 -28.36 -7.05
N ALA A 29 -12.18 -27.86 -7.69
CA ALA A 29 -11.60 -28.45 -8.89
C ALA A 29 -10.68 -29.65 -8.59
N HIS A 30 -10.53 -30.05 -7.31
CA HIS A 30 -9.63 -31.11 -6.86
C HIS A 30 -8.17 -30.95 -7.34
N ILE A 31 -7.70 -29.71 -7.46
CA ILE A 31 -6.32 -29.41 -7.81
C ILE A 31 -5.47 -29.51 -6.54
N ASP A 32 -4.45 -30.37 -6.58
CA ASP A 32 -3.43 -30.46 -5.54
C ASP A 32 -2.22 -29.57 -5.92
N PRO A 33 -2.04 -28.40 -5.29
CA PRO A 33 -0.94 -27.50 -5.61
C PRO A 33 0.45 -28.15 -5.44
N ALA A 34 0.59 -29.09 -4.51
CA ALA A 34 1.86 -29.77 -4.25
C ALA A 34 2.30 -30.70 -5.39
N SER A 35 1.36 -31.12 -6.24
CA SER A 35 1.61 -31.99 -7.39
C SER A 35 1.90 -31.22 -8.69
N LEU A 36 1.78 -29.88 -8.68
CA LEU A 36 1.97 -29.06 -9.87
C LEU A 36 3.47 -28.87 -10.16
N VAL A 37 3.78 -28.83 -11.43
CA VAL A 37 5.16 -28.49 -11.89
C VAL A 37 5.34 -27.00 -11.85
N ASP A 38 6.45 -26.56 -11.29
CA ASP A 38 6.83 -25.13 -11.28
C ASP A 38 6.97 -24.59 -12.72
N ARG A 39 6.44 -23.42 -12.93
CA ARG A 39 6.58 -22.68 -14.20
C ARG A 39 7.07 -21.28 -13.91
N GLU A 40 7.87 -20.75 -14.80
CA GLU A 40 8.25 -19.36 -14.75
C GLU A 40 7.04 -18.47 -15.05
N CYS A 41 6.96 -17.34 -14.35
CA CYS A 41 5.98 -16.30 -14.66
C CYS A 41 6.29 -15.65 -16.01
N ASP A 42 5.25 -15.15 -16.66
CA ASP A 42 5.41 -14.37 -17.88
C ASP A 42 6.30 -13.15 -17.61
N PRO A 43 7.21 -12.80 -18.55
CA PRO A 43 8.21 -11.76 -18.33
C PRO A 43 7.66 -10.33 -18.44
N LEU A 44 6.40 -10.11 -18.08
CA LEU A 44 5.81 -8.80 -17.99
C LEU A 44 6.42 -8.05 -16.80
N MET A 45 7.01 -6.89 -17.04
CA MET A 45 7.63 -6.05 -16.02
C MET A 45 8.68 -6.78 -15.17
N LYS A 46 9.74 -7.27 -15.80
CA LYS A 46 10.84 -8.02 -15.13
C LYS A 46 11.60 -7.25 -14.06
N GLU A 47 11.57 -5.93 -14.12
CA GLU A 47 12.29 -5.10 -13.16
C GLU A 47 11.38 -4.74 -11.98
N TRP A 48 11.82 -5.12 -10.79
CA TRP A 48 11.13 -4.86 -9.54
C TRP A 48 11.83 -3.73 -8.81
N THR A 49 11.05 -2.83 -8.21
CA THR A 49 11.58 -1.86 -7.26
C THR A 49 11.27 -2.31 -5.84
N GLY A 50 12.09 -1.91 -4.87
CA GLY A 50 11.81 -2.16 -3.45
C GLY A 50 10.46 -1.61 -3.00
N ALA A 51 9.95 -0.56 -3.68
CA ALA A 51 8.63 0.01 -3.45
C ALA A 51 7.52 -1.01 -3.68
N GLY A 52 7.58 -1.80 -4.74
CA GLY A 52 6.57 -2.82 -5.04
C GLY A 52 6.40 -3.85 -3.93
N VAL A 53 7.48 -4.17 -3.22
CA VAL A 53 7.46 -5.13 -2.11
C VAL A 53 6.74 -4.59 -0.87
N ILE A 54 6.82 -3.28 -0.61
CA ILE A 54 6.30 -2.66 0.61
C ILE A 54 4.93 -1.99 0.43
N PHE A 55 4.48 -1.78 -0.79
CA PHE A 55 3.21 -1.07 -1.08
C PHE A 55 1.98 -1.68 -0.43
N GLY A 56 1.95 -3.00 -0.26
CA GLY A 56 0.83 -3.70 0.34
C GLY A 56 0.69 -3.53 1.85
N THR A 57 1.69 -2.97 2.52
CA THR A 57 1.69 -2.76 3.98
C THR A 57 1.40 -1.31 4.34
N THR A 58 0.78 -1.09 5.51
CA THR A 58 0.56 0.27 6.03
C THR A 58 1.90 1.00 6.16
N GLY A 59 1.98 2.22 5.61
CA GLY A 59 3.17 3.04 5.58
C GLY A 59 4.15 2.69 4.44
N GLY A 60 3.88 1.66 3.65
CA GLY A 60 4.77 1.26 2.57
C GLY A 60 4.78 2.24 1.40
N VAL A 61 3.62 2.76 1.04
CA VAL A 61 3.51 3.81 0.00
C VAL A 61 4.14 5.11 0.50
N MET A 62 3.90 5.48 1.76
CA MET A 62 4.52 6.65 2.38
C MET A 62 6.06 6.54 2.36
N GLU A 63 6.61 5.41 2.80
CA GLU A 63 8.07 5.21 2.76
C GLU A 63 8.62 5.34 1.33
N ALA A 64 7.97 4.73 0.35
CA ALA A 64 8.38 4.81 -1.04
C ALA A 64 8.33 6.25 -1.58
N ALA A 65 7.27 7.00 -1.25
CA ALA A 65 7.12 8.39 -1.62
C ALA A 65 8.20 9.27 -1.00
N LEU A 66 8.47 9.09 0.31
CA LEU A 66 9.53 9.83 1.01
C LEU A 66 10.93 9.52 0.45
N ARG A 67 11.21 8.26 0.08
CA ARG A 67 12.47 7.88 -0.58
C ARG A 67 12.63 8.57 -1.92
N SER A 68 11.56 8.59 -2.73
CA SER A 68 11.56 9.27 -4.02
C SER A 68 11.73 10.78 -3.87
N ALA A 69 11.01 11.40 -2.92
CA ALA A 69 11.14 12.81 -2.62
C ALA A 69 12.55 13.18 -2.15
N HIS A 70 13.14 12.37 -1.26
CA HIS A 70 14.51 12.57 -0.81
C HIS A 70 15.50 12.54 -1.98
N TYR A 71 15.36 11.56 -2.87
CA TYR A 71 16.23 11.48 -4.06
C TYR A 71 16.07 12.70 -4.97
N LEU A 72 14.83 13.13 -5.22
CA LEU A 72 14.56 14.31 -6.07
C LEU A 72 15.15 15.60 -5.49
N VAL A 73 15.13 15.75 -4.16
CA VAL A 73 15.63 16.96 -3.49
C VAL A 73 17.16 16.92 -3.34
N THR A 74 17.74 15.76 -3.01
CA THR A 74 19.17 15.68 -2.65
C THR A 74 20.06 15.10 -3.73
N GLY A 75 19.48 14.45 -4.76
CA GLY A 75 20.20 13.70 -5.79
C GLY A 75 20.84 12.41 -5.29
N ARG A 76 20.51 11.96 -4.07
CA ARG A 76 21.08 10.76 -3.44
C ARG A 76 20.00 9.88 -2.86
N ASN A 77 20.22 8.56 -2.90
CA ASN A 77 19.36 7.62 -2.19
C ASN A 77 19.49 7.83 -0.68
N PRO A 78 18.38 7.76 0.07
CA PRO A 78 18.43 7.78 1.53
C PRO A 78 19.06 6.50 2.08
N ASP A 79 19.44 6.54 3.36
CA ASP A 79 19.83 5.35 4.09
C ASP A 79 18.74 4.26 3.99
N PRO A 80 19.11 2.96 3.89
CA PRO A 80 18.15 1.86 3.87
C PRO A 80 17.17 1.84 5.03
N ASP A 81 17.55 2.35 6.17
CA ASP A 81 16.72 2.41 7.38
C ASP A 81 15.96 3.74 7.55
N ALA A 82 16.26 4.75 6.70
CA ALA A 82 15.53 5.99 6.71
C ALA A 82 14.02 5.73 6.44
N PHE A 83 13.18 6.50 7.11
CA PHE A 83 11.73 6.50 6.93
C PHE A 83 10.99 5.22 7.38
N LYS A 84 11.65 4.20 7.92
CA LYS A 84 11.00 3.00 8.46
C LYS A 84 9.97 3.31 9.57
N ILE A 85 10.10 4.44 10.22
CA ILE A 85 9.17 4.89 11.27
C ILE A 85 7.73 4.98 10.74
N VAL A 86 7.53 5.35 9.49
CA VAL A 86 6.18 5.48 8.90
C VAL A 86 5.50 4.13 8.64
N ARG A 87 6.25 3.03 8.64
CA ARG A 87 5.70 1.68 8.40
C ARG A 87 5.06 1.03 9.62
N ASN A 88 4.97 1.74 10.73
CA ASN A 88 4.38 1.23 11.97
C ASN A 88 4.85 -0.21 12.31
N PRO A 89 6.12 -0.43 12.62
CA PRO A 89 6.69 -1.78 12.81
C PRO A 89 6.01 -2.60 13.90
N GLY A 90 5.20 -1.98 14.75
CA GLY A 90 4.42 -2.65 15.79
C GLY A 90 3.02 -3.12 15.34
N GLY A 91 2.59 -2.82 14.09
CA GLY A 91 1.28 -3.23 13.58
C GLY A 91 0.07 -2.66 14.34
N GLN A 92 0.26 -1.62 15.16
CA GLN A 92 -0.81 -1.01 15.94
C GLN A 92 -1.82 -0.34 15.01
N PRO A 93 -3.12 -0.61 15.16
CA PRO A 93 -4.13 0.12 14.43
C PRO A 93 -4.17 1.58 14.90
N GLY A 94 -4.18 2.51 13.96
CA GLY A 94 -4.29 3.92 14.32
C GLY A 94 -3.65 4.86 13.32
N VAL A 95 -3.13 5.94 13.83
CA VAL A 95 -2.40 6.97 13.09
C VAL A 95 -0.94 6.95 13.54
N VAL A 96 -0.02 6.89 12.59
CA VAL A 96 1.42 7.09 12.81
C VAL A 96 1.77 8.46 12.26
N GLU A 97 2.36 9.29 13.08
CA GLU A 97 2.82 10.63 12.72
C GLU A 97 4.34 10.66 12.70
N ALA A 98 4.90 11.37 11.73
CA ALA A 98 6.35 11.54 11.62
C ALA A 98 6.70 12.93 11.06
N GLU A 99 7.74 13.52 11.60
CA GLU A 99 8.41 14.67 11.01
C GLU A 99 9.67 14.18 10.30
N ILE A 100 9.74 14.44 9.01
CA ILE A 100 10.77 13.91 8.13
C ILE A 100 11.57 15.07 7.53
N GLN A 101 12.89 15.01 7.69
CA GLN A 101 13.78 15.99 7.06
C GLN A 101 14.08 15.56 5.62
N LEU A 102 13.72 16.41 4.66
CA LEU A 102 14.01 16.24 3.24
C LEU A 102 14.88 17.41 2.76
N GLY A 103 16.20 17.25 2.77
CA GLY A 103 17.12 18.37 2.54
C GLY A 103 16.93 19.46 3.59
N ASP A 104 16.62 20.68 3.17
CA ASP A 104 16.37 21.83 4.06
C ASP A 104 14.90 21.95 4.50
N ALA A 105 14.01 21.11 3.97
CA ALA A 105 12.59 21.12 4.28
C ALA A 105 12.23 20.04 5.32
N THR A 106 11.29 20.37 6.21
CA THR A 106 10.68 19.41 7.13
C THR A 106 9.27 19.10 6.63
N VAL A 107 8.96 17.82 6.44
CA VAL A 107 7.66 17.32 6.01
C VAL A 107 6.98 16.62 7.18
N ARG A 108 5.76 17.04 7.50
CA ARG A 108 4.91 16.36 8.48
C ARG A 108 4.03 15.35 7.76
N ALA A 109 4.25 14.08 8.04
CA ALA A 109 3.56 12.96 7.43
C ALA A 109 2.68 12.24 8.44
N ALA A 110 1.52 11.75 7.97
CA ALA A 110 0.68 10.84 8.73
C ALA A 110 0.33 9.61 7.92
N VAL A 111 0.36 8.46 8.55
CA VAL A 111 -0.09 7.18 7.99
C VAL A 111 -1.26 6.68 8.81
N VAL A 112 -2.41 6.50 8.20
CA VAL A 112 -3.62 6.08 8.89
C VAL A 112 -4.10 4.74 8.36
N SER A 113 -4.43 3.83 9.29
CA SER A 113 -4.94 2.50 9.01
C SER A 113 -6.37 2.34 9.53
N GLY A 114 -7.26 1.93 8.63
CA GLY A 114 -8.68 1.73 8.89
C GLY A 114 -9.52 2.99 8.69
N LEU A 115 -10.68 2.85 8.04
CA LEU A 115 -11.54 3.98 7.66
C LEU A 115 -12.12 4.74 8.87
N GLY A 116 -12.32 4.07 10.01
CA GLY A 116 -12.76 4.74 11.24
C GLY A 116 -11.72 5.73 11.77
N ASN A 117 -10.44 5.37 11.72
CA ASN A 117 -9.33 6.25 12.09
C ASN A 117 -9.15 7.37 11.08
N THR A 118 -9.31 7.04 9.79
CA THR A 118 -9.26 8.03 8.71
C THR A 118 -10.28 9.13 8.89
N ARG A 119 -11.53 8.78 9.24
CA ARG A 119 -12.57 9.78 9.51
C ARG A 119 -12.16 10.73 10.63
N LYS A 120 -11.69 10.20 11.75
CA LYS A 120 -11.24 11.02 12.89
C LYS A 120 -10.08 11.95 12.51
N LEU A 121 -9.14 11.46 11.68
CA LEU A 121 -8.04 12.27 11.21
C LEU A 121 -8.51 13.42 10.31
N ILE A 122 -9.45 13.14 9.39
CA ILE A 122 -10.04 14.16 8.51
C ILE A 122 -10.75 15.23 9.35
N GLU A 123 -11.58 14.82 10.30
CA GLU A 123 -12.29 15.74 11.21
C GLU A 123 -11.31 16.64 11.97
N ALA A 124 -10.21 16.08 12.49
CA ALA A 124 -9.18 16.85 13.19
C ALA A 124 -8.46 17.86 12.25
N ILE A 125 -8.20 17.47 10.99
CA ILE A 125 -7.63 18.37 9.98
C ILE A 125 -8.61 19.52 9.66
N GLU A 126 -9.87 19.20 9.43
CA GLU A 126 -10.93 20.18 9.12
C GLU A 126 -11.15 21.19 10.26
N HIS A 127 -11.04 20.74 11.51
CA HIS A 127 -11.12 21.60 12.70
C HIS A 127 -9.82 22.38 12.95
N GLY A 128 -8.77 22.15 12.19
CA GLY A 128 -7.46 22.81 12.37
C GLY A 128 -6.69 22.35 13.61
N GLU A 129 -7.04 21.20 14.17
CA GLU A 129 -6.39 20.64 15.35
C GLU A 129 -5.00 20.06 14.99
N VAL A 130 -4.86 19.53 13.76
CA VAL A 130 -3.63 18.96 13.22
C VAL A 130 -3.40 19.42 11.78
N HIS A 131 -2.14 19.41 11.38
CA HIS A 131 -1.74 19.73 10.00
C HIS A 131 -0.68 18.74 9.52
N TYR A 132 -0.85 18.24 8.29
CA TYR A 132 0.10 17.36 7.63
C TYR A 132 0.31 17.82 6.18
N ASP A 133 1.54 17.67 5.70
CA ASP A 133 1.89 17.92 4.31
C ASP A 133 1.55 16.73 3.42
N PHE A 134 1.57 15.51 3.99
CA PHE A 134 1.27 14.28 3.29
C PHE A 134 0.60 13.25 4.19
N VAL A 135 -0.49 12.65 3.71
CA VAL A 135 -1.24 11.62 4.45
C VAL A 135 -1.41 10.37 3.58
N GLU A 136 -1.02 9.22 4.12
CA GLU A 136 -1.35 7.91 3.55
C GLU A 136 -2.58 7.35 4.26
N VAL A 137 -3.54 6.84 3.47
CA VAL A 137 -4.74 6.17 3.98
C VAL A 137 -4.77 4.72 3.48
N MET A 138 -4.78 3.77 4.41
CA MET A 138 -5.03 2.36 4.14
C MET A 138 -6.38 1.95 4.72
N ALA A 139 -7.33 1.55 3.87
CA ALA A 139 -8.68 1.17 4.29
C ALA A 139 -8.68 -0.10 5.14
N CYS A 140 -7.87 -1.09 4.76
CA CYS A 140 -7.72 -2.33 5.52
C CYS A 140 -6.70 -2.15 6.64
N PRO A 141 -6.99 -2.59 7.88
CA PRO A 141 -6.01 -2.60 8.96
C PRO A 141 -4.77 -3.40 8.58
N GLY A 142 -3.58 -2.80 8.77
CA GLY A 142 -2.30 -3.41 8.38
C GLY A 142 -1.92 -3.25 6.90
N GLY A 143 -2.84 -2.73 6.07
CA GLY A 143 -2.65 -2.53 4.63
C GLY A 143 -3.33 -3.59 3.77
N CYS A 144 -3.10 -3.54 2.47
CA CYS A 144 -3.73 -4.43 1.47
C CYS A 144 -3.42 -5.91 1.71
N VAL A 145 -2.26 -6.22 2.30
CA VAL A 145 -1.88 -7.59 2.66
C VAL A 145 -2.83 -8.23 3.68
N GLY A 146 -3.58 -7.44 4.44
CA GLY A 146 -4.64 -7.90 5.36
C GLY A 146 -6.04 -7.87 4.77
N GLY A 147 -6.18 -7.45 3.50
CA GLY A 147 -7.44 -7.36 2.78
C GLY A 147 -7.68 -8.52 1.82
N GLY A 148 -8.73 -8.41 0.97
CA GLY A 148 -8.98 -9.39 -0.11
C GLY A 148 -9.19 -10.83 0.34
N GLY A 149 -9.53 -11.05 1.62
CA GLY A 149 -9.74 -12.38 2.18
C GLY A 149 -8.47 -13.10 2.65
N GLN A 150 -7.39 -12.34 2.83
CA GLN A 150 -6.12 -12.82 3.41
C GLN A 150 -6.30 -13.25 4.89
#